data_767c13f2d6d74f40371f7a5956a0dd83
#
_entry.id   767c13f2d6d74f40371f7a5956a0dd83
#
_cell.length_a   1.000
_cell.length_b   1.000
_cell.length_c   1.000
_cell.angle_alpha   90.00
_cell.angle_beta   90.00
_cell.angle_gamma   90.00
#
_symmetry.space_group_name_H-M   'P 1'
#
loop_
_entity.id
_entity.type
_entity.pdbx_description
1 polymer ?
#
loop_
_entity_poly.entity_id
_entity_poly.type
_entity_poly.pdbx_seq_one_letter_code
_entity_poly.pdbx_strand_id
1 'polypeptide(L)'
;MTRTIYGVALAVLLALTGPAAAQDYPTRPMTMIIPFAAGGPTDLLGRVVAQRLGEVLGQTVVVENVGGAGGMTGSRRVADARPDGYTFEIGTVGTHAQNQWLYARPVYNAVTDFTPVALIAEVPIVLIARDDLPVSNLKEFVAYAKANQAKMQFGSGGAGSASHLGCVVLNTAMGTNITHVPYKGGALAMRDMMAGRIDFECEIISTTKSHIDAGTVKALAILSKTRSPVEPNLPTALEQGLDAQAYTWNAVFLPKGAPDAIVEKLNSALVEVMKTPAVRERLEGFGAQIVAEDRSAPEYLAKFVKSEIAKWEAPIKASGVMVK
;
A
#
# COMPACT_ATOMS: atom_id res chain seq x y z
N MET A 1 26.54 -61.51 -22.88
CA MET A 1 27.29 -60.30 -22.49
C MET A 1 26.51 -58.99 -22.71
N THR A 2 25.59 -58.88 -23.68
CA THR A 2 24.84 -57.64 -23.99
C THR A 2 23.79 -57.24 -22.94
N ARG A 3 23.14 -58.17 -22.23
CA ARG A 3 22.11 -57.86 -21.22
C ARG A 3 22.62 -57.20 -19.92
N THR A 4 23.86 -57.47 -19.55
CA THR A 4 24.50 -56.94 -18.34
C THR A 4 24.91 -55.46 -18.52
N ILE A 5 25.25 -55.03 -19.75
CA ILE A 5 25.68 -53.65 -20.05
C ILE A 5 24.52 -52.68 -19.97
N TYR A 6 23.30 -53.08 -20.39
CA TYR A 6 22.10 -52.22 -20.29
C TYR A 6 21.63 -52.01 -18.84
N GLY A 7 21.83 -53.01 -17.96
CA GLY A 7 21.48 -52.87 -16.53
C GLY A 7 22.40 -51.88 -15.79
N VAL A 8 23.69 -51.83 -16.12
CA VAL A 8 24.65 -50.90 -15.52
C VAL A 8 24.45 -49.47 -16.04
N ALA A 9 24.10 -49.29 -17.33
CA ALA A 9 23.83 -47.97 -17.89
C ALA A 9 22.57 -47.35 -17.32
N LEU A 10 21.53 -48.15 -17.06
CA LEU A 10 20.29 -47.65 -16.45
C LEU A 10 20.45 -47.28 -14.96
N ALA A 11 21.29 -48.02 -14.22
CA ALA A 11 21.62 -47.73 -12.82
C ALA A 11 22.46 -46.46 -12.66
N VAL A 12 23.33 -46.15 -13.61
CA VAL A 12 24.15 -44.93 -13.61
C VAL A 12 23.29 -43.69 -13.95
N LEU A 13 22.28 -43.80 -14.81
CA LEU A 13 21.34 -42.70 -15.10
C LEU A 13 20.47 -42.36 -13.91
N LEU A 14 20.05 -43.34 -13.10
CA LEU A 14 19.26 -43.11 -11.89
C LEU A 14 20.05 -42.51 -10.72
N ALA A 15 21.37 -42.72 -10.69
CA ALA A 15 22.23 -42.14 -9.66
C ALA A 15 22.57 -40.65 -9.86
N LEU A 16 22.25 -40.08 -11.05
CA LEU A 16 22.43 -38.66 -11.36
C LEU A 16 21.25 -37.77 -10.97
N THR A 17 20.12 -38.35 -10.51
CA THR A 17 19.05 -37.60 -9.88
C THR A 17 19.32 -37.44 -8.37
N GLY A 18 20.44 -36.80 -8.04
CA GLY A 18 20.63 -36.30 -6.68
C GLY A 18 19.51 -35.36 -6.32
N PRO A 19 19.11 -35.27 -5.02
CA PRO A 19 18.15 -34.26 -4.62
C PRO A 19 18.70 -32.93 -5.16
N ALA A 20 17.90 -32.22 -5.97
CA ALA A 20 18.19 -30.84 -6.33
C ALA A 20 18.38 -30.12 -5.01
N ALA A 21 19.62 -29.84 -4.62
CA ALA A 21 19.92 -29.06 -3.45
C ALA A 21 19.07 -27.79 -3.62
N ALA A 22 18.17 -27.56 -2.70
CA ALA A 22 17.37 -26.36 -2.68
C ALA A 22 18.39 -25.22 -2.81
N GLN A 23 18.39 -24.55 -3.96
CA GLN A 23 19.34 -23.46 -4.19
C GLN A 23 19.23 -22.54 -3.01
N ASP A 24 20.36 -22.21 -2.36
CA ASP A 24 20.39 -21.28 -1.24
C ASP A 24 19.86 -19.92 -1.72
N TYR A 25 18.53 -19.76 -1.65
CA TYR A 25 17.89 -18.51 -2.00
C TYR A 25 17.88 -17.59 -0.77
N PRO A 26 18.22 -16.30 -0.95
CA PRO A 26 18.79 -15.64 -2.12
C PRO A 26 20.32 -15.76 -2.19
N THR A 27 20.89 -15.87 -3.42
CA THR A 27 22.34 -15.93 -3.67
C THR A 27 22.91 -14.66 -4.32
N ARG A 28 22.05 -13.70 -4.65
CA ARG A 28 22.39 -12.43 -5.29
C ARG A 28 21.44 -11.33 -4.83
N PRO A 29 21.77 -10.04 -5.06
CA PRO A 29 20.89 -8.93 -4.71
C PRO A 29 19.49 -9.09 -5.29
N MET A 30 18.51 -8.65 -4.51
CA MET A 30 17.09 -8.61 -4.87
C MET A 30 16.65 -7.18 -5.18
N THR A 31 15.58 -7.03 -5.95
CA THR A 31 14.97 -5.73 -6.26
C THR A 31 13.57 -5.65 -5.67
N MET A 32 13.36 -4.67 -4.81
CA MET A 32 12.05 -4.29 -4.30
C MET A 32 11.51 -3.12 -5.10
N ILE A 33 10.46 -3.33 -5.88
CA ILE A 33 9.78 -2.26 -6.61
C ILE A 33 8.84 -1.54 -5.65
N ILE A 34 8.99 -0.21 -5.59
CA ILE A 34 8.02 0.69 -4.97
C ILE A 34 7.26 1.37 -6.10
N PRO A 35 5.94 1.11 -6.26
CA PRO A 35 5.17 1.59 -7.42
C PRO A 35 4.79 3.08 -7.33
N PHE A 36 5.55 3.87 -6.57
CA PHE A 36 5.34 5.31 -6.33
C PHE A 36 6.67 6.07 -6.30
N ALA A 37 6.57 7.40 -6.34
CA ALA A 37 7.74 8.28 -6.27
C ALA A 37 8.50 8.13 -4.95
N ALA A 38 9.81 8.36 -5.00
CA ALA A 38 10.67 8.39 -3.83
C ALA A 38 10.24 9.48 -2.84
N GLY A 39 10.41 9.23 -1.55
CA GLY A 39 10.02 10.12 -0.45
C GLY A 39 8.54 10.06 -0.09
N GLY A 40 7.72 9.29 -0.81
CA GLY A 40 6.32 9.06 -0.45
C GLY A 40 6.17 8.01 0.66
N PRO A 41 4.95 7.86 1.24
CA PRO A 41 4.73 7.01 2.41
C PRO A 41 5.12 5.53 2.17
N THR A 42 4.83 4.98 0.99
CA THR A 42 5.23 3.60 0.64
C THR A 42 6.74 3.47 0.49
N ASP A 43 7.43 4.51 0.01
CA ASP A 43 8.89 4.51 -0.12
C ASP A 43 9.58 4.56 1.25
N LEU A 44 9.09 5.41 2.16
CA LEU A 44 9.60 5.50 3.53
C LEU A 44 9.49 4.16 4.25
N LEU A 45 8.32 3.53 4.20
CA LEU A 45 8.09 2.19 4.77
C LEU A 45 8.96 1.14 4.07
N GLY A 46 8.96 1.13 2.75
CA GLY A 46 9.68 0.14 1.94
C GLY A 46 11.18 0.14 2.19
N ARG A 47 11.82 1.30 2.36
CA ARG A 47 13.26 1.40 2.65
C ARG A 47 13.62 0.84 4.03
N VAL A 48 12.77 1.07 5.04
CA VAL A 48 12.97 0.48 6.38
C VAL A 48 12.90 -1.05 6.29
N VAL A 49 11.88 -1.56 5.59
CA VAL A 49 11.69 -3.01 5.38
C VAL A 49 12.85 -3.60 4.56
N ALA A 50 13.22 -2.97 3.43
CA ALA A 50 14.27 -3.45 2.54
C ALA A 50 15.62 -3.57 3.24
N GLN A 51 16.00 -2.57 4.04
CA GLN A 51 17.24 -2.58 4.78
C GLN A 51 17.31 -3.80 5.71
N ARG A 52 16.31 -3.97 6.57
CA ARG A 52 16.32 -5.08 7.53
C ARG A 52 16.12 -6.44 6.88
N LEU A 53 15.30 -6.52 5.83
CA LEU A 53 15.10 -7.74 5.05
C LEU A 53 16.43 -8.21 4.43
N GLY A 54 17.23 -7.27 3.93
CA GLY A 54 18.56 -7.58 3.39
C GLY A 54 19.50 -8.15 4.46
N GLU A 55 19.47 -7.63 5.68
CA GLU A 55 20.25 -8.15 6.81
C GLU A 55 19.80 -9.57 7.19
N VAL A 56 18.48 -9.81 7.28
CA VAL A 56 17.91 -11.12 7.63
C VAL A 56 18.22 -12.18 6.57
N LEU A 57 18.17 -11.82 5.30
CA LEU A 57 18.42 -12.75 4.18
C LEU A 57 19.88 -12.84 3.77
N GLY A 58 20.76 -12.00 4.31
CA GLY A 58 22.19 -11.98 3.96
C GLY A 58 22.48 -11.50 2.53
N GLN A 59 21.52 -10.79 1.90
CA GLN A 59 21.67 -10.27 0.54
C GLN A 59 21.06 -8.86 0.43
N THR A 60 21.67 -7.99 -0.36
CA THR A 60 21.18 -6.63 -0.55
C THR A 60 19.79 -6.62 -1.18
N VAL A 61 18.87 -5.82 -0.61
CA VAL A 61 17.57 -5.49 -1.22
C VAL A 61 17.65 -4.06 -1.77
N VAL A 62 17.72 -3.94 -3.09
CA VAL A 62 17.76 -2.67 -3.80
C VAL A 62 16.33 -2.15 -3.96
N VAL A 63 16.07 -0.92 -3.51
CA VAL A 63 14.77 -0.26 -3.71
C VAL A 63 14.78 0.51 -5.02
N GLU A 64 13.80 0.24 -5.87
CA GLU A 64 13.59 0.93 -7.14
C GLU A 64 12.18 1.54 -7.20
N ASN A 65 12.10 2.86 -7.38
CA ASN A 65 10.84 3.59 -7.48
C ASN A 65 10.36 3.63 -8.93
N VAL A 66 9.20 3.02 -9.21
CA VAL A 66 8.58 2.97 -10.55
C VAL A 66 7.16 3.49 -10.48
N GLY A 67 7.01 4.80 -10.46
CA GLY A 67 5.71 5.47 -10.38
C GLY A 67 4.99 5.55 -11.72
N GLY A 68 3.70 5.89 -11.67
CA GLY A 68 2.85 6.16 -12.84
C GLY A 68 1.53 5.39 -12.80
N ALA A 69 0.48 5.97 -13.38
CA ALA A 69 -0.86 5.38 -13.48
C ALA A 69 -1.39 4.82 -12.14
N GLY A 70 -1.34 5.61 -11.05
CA GLY A 70 -1.78 5.15 -9.73
C GLY A 70 -0.97 3.96 -9.17
N GLY A 71 0.30 3.80 -9.60
CA GLY A 71 1.17 2.69 -9.22
C GLY A 71 1.13 1.50 -10.18
N MET A 72 0.21 1.49 -11.15
CA MET A 72 0.04 0.35 -12.07
C MET A 72 1.29 0.08 -12.93
N THR A 73 2.08 1.11 -13.25
CA THR A 73 3.32 0.94 -14.02
C THR A 73 4.34 0.07 -13.28
N GLY A 74 4.56 0.34 -11.99
CA GLY A 74 5.48 -0.44 -11.17
C GLY A 74 4.98 -1.86 -10.91
N SER A 75 3.70 -2.00 -10.55
CA SER A 75 3.09 -3.31 -10.31
C SER A 75 3.07 -4.18 -11.58
N ARG A 76 2.80 -3.60 -12.77
CA ARG A 76 2.89 -4.32 -14.04
C ARG A 76 4.29 -4.86 -14.29
N ARG A 77 5.33 -4.06 -14.00
CA ARG A 77 6.73 -4.50 -14.14
C ARG A 77 7.03 -5.74 -13.27
N VAL A 78 6.44 -5.81 -12.07
CA VAL A 78 6.59 -6.99 -11.21
C VAL A 78 5.76 -8.16 -11.76
N ALA A 79 4.53 -7.94 -12.18
CA ALA A 79 3.71 -9.00 -12.78
C ALA A 79 4.41 -9.68 -13.98
N ASP A 80 5.17 -8.91 -14.77
CA ASP A 80 5.92 -9.40 -15.92
C ASP A 80 7.32 -9.95 -15.60
N ALA A 81 7.78 -9.84 -14.35
CA ALA A 81 9.10 -10.32 -13.94
C ALA A 81 9.12 -11.85 -13.81
N ARG A 82 10.33 -12.43 -13.78
CA ARG A 82 10.50 -13.87 -13.52
C ARG A 82 10.10 -14.21 -12.10
N PRO A 83 9.36 -15.30 -11.87
CA PRO A 83 8.90 -15.69 -10.54
C PRO A 83 9.99 -16.40 -9.71
N ASP A 84 11.22 -15.91 -9.79
CA ASP A 84 12.41 -16.48 -9.15
C ASP A 84 12.74 -15.86 -7.78
N GLY A 85 11.86 -14.97 -7.27
CA GLY A 85 12.01 -14.33 -5.96
C GLY A 85 12.90 -13.10 -5.95
N TYR A 86 13.62 -12.78 -7.03
CA TYR A 86 14.58 -11.66 -7.04
C TYR A 86 13.96 -10.30 -7.40
N THR A 87 12.73 -10.29 -7.89
CA THR A 87 11.96 -9.07 -8.12
C THR A 87 10.60 -9.20 -7.45
N PHE A 88 10.28 -8.30 -6.54
CA PHE A 88 9.03 -8.25 -5.81
C PHE A 88 8.63 -6.79 -5.55
N GLU A 89 7.42 -6.55 -5.09
CA GLU A 89 6.98 -5.19 -4.79
C GLU A 89 6.41 -5.05 -3.39
N ILE A 90 6.36 -3.81 -2.92
CA ILE A 90 5.40 -3.38 -1.90
C ILE A 90 4.18 -2.81 -2.61
N GLY A 91 3.14 -3.64 -2.73
CA GLY A 91 1.83 -3.23 -3.20
C GLY A 91 1.02 -2.53 -2.11
N THR A 92 -0.03 -1.82 -2.54
CA THR A 92 -0.93 -1.04 -1.67
C THR A 92 -2.39 -1.32 -2.00
N VAL A 93 -3.30 -0.77 -1.18
CA VAL A 93 -4.74 -0.78 -1.49
C VAL A 93 -5.02 -0.23 -2.89
N GLY A 94 -4.29 0.81 -3.33
CA GLY A 94 -4.41 1.39 -4.67
C GLY A 94 -4.10 0.36 -5.75
N THR A 95 -2.91 -0.22 -5.71
CA THR A 95 -2.43 -1.13 -6.75
C THR A 95 -3.14 -2.49 -6.75
N HIS A 96 -3.48 -3.04 -5.58
CA HIS A 96 -3.99 -4.41 -5.46
C HIS A 96 -5.48 -4.53 -5.11
N ALA A 97 -6.21 -3.40 -5.01
CA ALA A 97 -7.65 -3.43 -4.84
C ALA A 97 -8.36 -2.37 -5.68
N GLN A 98 -8.09 -1.10 -5.42
CA GLN A 98 -8.85 0.03 -5.97
C GLN A 98 -8.72 0.15 -7.50
N ASN A 99 -7.51 -0.01 -8.03
CA ASN A 99 -7.24 0.13 -9.47
C ASN A 99 -7.98 -0.91 -10.34
N GLN A 100 -8.43 -2.03 -9.75
CA GLN A 100 -9.25 -3.02 -10.46
C GLN A 100 -10.63 -2.46 -10.86
N TRP A 101 -11.13 -1.45 -10.16
CA TRP A 101 -12.41 -0.79 -10.42
C TRP A 101 -12.26 0.60 -11.00
N LEU A 102 -11.17 1.27 -10.67
CA LEU A 102 -10.93 2.66 -11.06
C LEU A 102 -10.54 2.80 -12.53
N TYR A 103 -9.77 1.84 -13.06
CA TYR A 103 -9.32 1.87 -14.46
C TYR A 103 -10.28 1.07 -15.33
N ALA A 104 -10.69 1.67 -16.47
CA ALA A 104 -11.54 0.99 -17.46
C ALA A 104 -10.87 -0.28 -18.04
N ARG A 105 -9.54 -0.28 -18.09
CA ARG A 105 -8.72 -1.41 -18.54
C ARG A 105 -7.49 -1.56 -17.64
N PRO A 106 -7.61 -2.25 -16.50
CA PRO A 106 -6.46 -2.55 -15.65
C PRO A 106 -5.41 -3.34 -16.46
N VAL A 107 -4.14 -2.96 -16.34
CA VAL A 107 -3.05 -3.62 -17.10
C VAL A 107 -2.59 -4.93 -16.48
N TYR A 108 -3.11 -5.29 -15.33
CA TYR A 108 -2.94 -6.58 -14.64
C TYR A 108 -4.18 -6.91 -13.82
N ASN A 109 -4.29 -8.17 -13.42
CA ASN A 109 -5.27 -8.64 -12.44
C ASN A 109 -4.58 -8.88 -11.09
N ALA A 110 -4.97 -8.13 -10.07
CA ALA A 110 -4.34 -8.20 -8.74
C ALA A 110 -4.49 -9.56 -8.04
N VAL A 111 -5.44 -10.40 -8.45
CA VAL A 111 -5.65 -11.73 -7.87
C VAL A 111 -4.85 -12.82 -8.58
N THR A 112 -4.71 -12.71 -9.91
CA THR A 112 -4.19 -13.81 -10.74
C THR A 112 -2.78 -13.61 -11.24
N ASP A 113 -2.26 -12.38 -11.25
CA ASP A 113 -0.95 -12.07 -11.84
C ASP A 113 0.16 -11.93 -10.78
N PHE A 114 -0.18 -12.11 -9.51
CA PHE A 114 0.76 -12.05 -8.39
C PHE A 114 0.63 -13.26 -7.47
N THR A 115 1.71 -13.52 -6.77
CA THR A 115 1.78 -14.45 -5.63
C THR A 115 1.89 -13.63 -4.35
N PRO A 116 0.89 -13.63 -3.46
CA PRO A 116 0.92 -12.93 -2.17
C PRO A 116 2.03 -13.49 -1.26
N VAL A 117 2.74 -12.62 -0.54
CA VAL A 117 3.79 -13.02 0.41
C VAL A 117 3.42 -12.64 1.84
N ALA A 118 3.22 -11.35 2.13
CA ALA A 118 2.90 -10.90 3.48
C ALA A 118 2.16 -9.57 3.47
N LEU A 119 1.10 -9.44 4.26
CA LEU A 119 0.58 -8.14 4.69
C LEU A 119 1.53 -7.59 5.75
N ILE A 120 1.97 -6.33 5.60
CA ILE A 120 2.99 -5.72 6.47
C ILE A 120 2.36 -4.78 7.47
N ALA A 121 1.65 -3.77 6.98
CA ALA A 121 1.12 -2.70 7.81
C ALA A 121 -0.11 -2.05 7.19
N GLU A 122 -0.94 -1.48 8.04
CA GLU A 122 -2.02 -0.56 7.71
C GLU A 122 -1.62 0.84 8.14
N VAL A 123 -1.93 1.85 7.33
CA VAL A 123 -1.60 3.24 7.63
C VAL A 123 -2.88 4.08 7.54
N PRO A 124 -3.26 4.75 8.63
CA PRO A 124 -4.44 5.60 8.65
C PRO A 124 -4.35 6.75 7.65
N ILE A 125 -5.52 7.12 7.12
CA ILE A 125 -5.73 8.38 6.41
C ILE A 125 -6.30 9.39 7.40
N VAL A 126 -5.84 10.63 7.31
CA VAL A 126 -6.31 11.75 8.11
C VAL A 126 -6.96 12.80 7.21
N LEU A 127 -8.12 13.29 7.61
CA LEU A 127 -8.73 14.47 7.02
C LEU A 127 -8.01 15.70 7.55
N ILE A 128 -7.37 16.43 6.64
CA ILE A 128 -6.73 17.71 6.91
C ILE A 128 -7.35 18.82 6.07
N ALA A 129 -7.34 20.04 6.58
CA ALA A 129 -7.83 21.23 5.89
C ALA A 129 -6.81 22.36 5.98
N ARG A 130 -6.90 23.33 5.06
CA ARG A 130 -6.10 24.58 5.15
C ARG A 130 -6.41 25.30 6.44
N ASP A 131 -5.40 25.95 6.99
CA ASP A 131 -5.48 26.53 8.34
C ASP A 131 -6.52 27.66 8.48
N ASP A 132 -6.74 28.43 7.43
CA ASP A 132 -7.70 29.54 7.41
C ASP A 132 -9.17 29.11 7.13
N LEU A 133 -9.43 27.80 6.90
CA LEU A 133 -10.81 27.31 6.78
C LEU A 133 -11.55 27.54 8.12
N PRO A 134 -12.76 28.14 8.13
CA PRO A 134 -13.48 28.50 9.36
C PRO A 134 -14.15 27.31 10.04
N VAL A 135 -13.37 26.26 10.35
CA VAL A 135 -13.80 25.02 11.00
C VAL A 135 -12.74 24.55 12.00
N SER A 136 -13.16 23.91 13.09
CA SER A 136 -12.26 23.43 14.15
C SER A 136 -12.40 21.92 14.43
N ASN A 137 -13.43 21.27 13.87
CA ASN A 137 -13.70 19.84 14.06
C ASN A 137 -14.47 19.29 12.85
N LEU A 138 -14.63 17.95 12.81
CA LEU A 138 -15.32 17.28 11.72
C LEU A 138 -16.77 17.72 11.55
N LYS A 139 -17.51 17.95 12.64
CA LYS A 139 -18.91 18.37 12.58
C LYS A 139 -19.07 19.71 11.88
N GLU A 140 -18.23 20.68 12.24
CA GLU A 140 -18.21 22.00 11.59
C GLU A 140 -17.76 21.89 10.13
N PHE A 141 -16.75 21.04 9.85
CA PHE A 141 -16.31 20.78 8.49
C PHE A 141 -17.43 20.20 7.62
N VAL A 142 -18.16 19.19 8.11
CA VAL A 142 -19.31 18.60 7.38
C VAL A 142 -20.37 19.63 7.08
N ALA A 143 -20.72 20.48 8.05
CA ALA A 143 -21.71 21.55 7.84
C ALA A 143 -21.22 22.58 6.81
N TYR A 144 -19.98 23.01 6.92
CA TYR A 144 -19.34 23.94 5.99
C TYR A 144 -19.25 23.36 4.57
N ALA A 145 -18.81 22.11 4.46
CA ALA A 145 -18.69 21.41 3.20
C ALA A 145 -20.04 21.29 2.47
N LYS A 146 -21.10 20.92 3.18
CA LYS A 146 -22.46 20.86 2.62
C LYS A 146 -22.94 22.21 2.10
N ALA A 147 -22.67 23.28 2.83
CA ALA A 147 -23.09 24.63 2.45
C ALA A 147 -22.27 25.23 1.28
N ASN A 148 -21.02 24.79 1.09
CA ASN A 148 -20.07 25.41 0.17
C ASN A 148 -19.54 24.47 -0.92
N GLN A 149 -20.05 23.23 -1.06
CA GLN A 149 -19.50 22.19 -1.90
C GLN A 149 -19.20 22.61 -3.35
N ALA A 150 -20.00 23.50 -3.94
CA ALA A 150 -19.82 23.98 -5.30
C ALA A 150 -18.57 24.86 -5.49
N LYS A 151 -17.99 25.38 -4.39
CA LYS A 151 -16.80 26.25 -4.40
C LYS A 151 -15.57 25.56 -3.82
N MET A 152 -15.78 24.46 -3.10
CA MET A 152 -14.68 23.71 -2.47
C MET A 152 -13.99 22.78 -3.44
N GLN A 153 -12.72 22.51 -3.15
CA GLN A 153 -11.90 21.57 -3.89
C GLN A 153 -11.06 20.73 -2.91
N PHE A 154 -10.85 19.47 -3.25
CA PHE A 154 -9.90 18.63 -2.52
C PHE A 154 -8.76 18.15 -3.38
N GLY A 155 -7.56 18.10 -2.79
CA GLY A 155 -6.36 17.59 -3.45
C GLY A 155 -6.11 16.11 -3.20
N SER A 156 -5.28 15.52 -4.01
CA SER A 156 -4.75 14.17 -3.79
C SER A 156 -3.44 13.93 -4.52
N GLY A 157 -2.77 12.84 -4.20
CA GLY A 157 -1.58 12.37 -4.91
C GLY A 157 -1.83 11.86 -6.34
N GLY A 158 -3.05 12.07 -6.87
CA GLY A 158 -3.48 11.70 -8.21
C GLY A 158 -4.70 10.78 -8.20
N ALA A 159 -5.35 10.67 -9.35
CA ALA A 159 -6.49 9.78 -9.52
C ALA A 159 -6.10 8.33 -9.17
N GLY A 160 -6.88 7.67 -8.32
CA GLY A 160 -6.63 6.32 -7.83
C GLY A 160 -5.63 6.20 -6.68
N SER A 161 -5.05 7.29 -6.22
CA SER A 161 -4.25 7.26 -4.99
C SER A 161 -5.11 7.02 -3.76
N ALA A 162 -4.50 6.54 -2.67
CA ALA A 162 -5.19 6.34 -1.41
C ALA A 162 -5.82 7.64 -0.88
N SER A 163 -5.14 8.79 -1.07
CA SER A 163 -5.67 10.09 -0.70
C SER A 163 -6.88 10.51 -1.54
N HIS A 164 -6.89 10.23 -2.85
CA HIS A 164 -8.07 10.47 -3.67
C HIS A 164 -9.28 9.69 -3.16
N LEU A 165 -9.14 8.37 -3.03
CA LEU A 165 -10.24 7.50 -2.66
C LEU A 165 -10.66 7.66 -1.18
N GLY A 166 -9.75 8.08 -0.31
CA GLY A 166 -10.08 8.51 1.05
C GLY A 166 -11.07 9.67 1.05
N CYS A 167 -10.83 10.69 0.23
CA CYS A 167 -11.76 11.81 0.08
C CYS A 167 -13.05 11.43 -0.67
N VAL A 168 -13.02 10.44 -1.57
CA VAL A 168 -14.26 9.91 -2.18
C VAL A 168 -15.15 9.25 -1.12
N VAL A 169 -14.57 8.43 -0.24
CA VAL A 169 -15.31 7.83 0.89
C VAL A 169 -15.87 8.90 1.80
N LEU A 170 -15.07 9.93 2.12
CA LEU A 170 -15.52 11.05 2.95
C LEU A 170 -16.68 11.81 2.30
N ASN A 171 -16.56 12.17 1.01
CA ASN A 171 -17.62 12.85 0.27
C ASN A 171 -18.93 12.02 0.25
N THR A 172 -18.83 10.72 0.01
CA THR A 172 -19.97 9.80 0.04
C THR A 172 -20.63 9.78 1.41
N ALA A 173 -19.84 9.68 2.48
CA ALA A 173 -20.36 9.68 3.85
C ALA A 173 -21.00 11.02 4.24
N MET A 174 -20.48 12.13 3.75
CA MET A 174 -21.05 13.47 3.96
C MET A 174 -22.28 13.74 3.09
N GLY A 175 -22.50 12.97 2.02
CA GLY A 175 -23.52 13.27 1.00
C GLY A 175 -23.18 14.52 0.18
N THR A 176 -21.89 14.73 -0.13
CA THR A 176 -21.37 15.86 -0.92
C THR A 176 -20.70 15.37 -2.21
N ASN A 177 -20.55 16.28 -3.18
CA ASN A 177 -19.83 16.03 -4.42
C ASN A 177 -18.83 17.17 -4.69
N ILE A 178 -17.77 17.24 -3.87
CA ILE A 178 -16.75 18.28 -3.95
C ILE A 178 -15.76 17.92 -5.05
N THR A 179 -15.32 18.93 -5.80
CA THR A 179 -14.43 18.75 -6.97
C THR A 179 -13.05 18.23 -6.56
N HIS A 180 -12.59 17.20 -7.25
CA HIS A 180 -11.23 16.64 -7.10
C HIS A 180 -10.21 17.38 -7.98
N VAL A 181 -9.07 17.71 -7.40
CA VAL A 181 -7.88 18.26 -8.09
C VAL A 181 -6.73 17.25 -7.97
N PRO A 182 -6.40 16.48 -9.04
CA PRO A 182 -5.34 15.50 -9.00
C PRO A 182 -3.95 16.16 -9.14
N TYR A 183 -3.00 15.77 -8.28
CA TYR A 183 -1.59 16.14 -8.36
C TYR A 183 -0.70 14.93 -8.70
N LYS A 184 0.57 15.19 -9.01
CA LYS A 184 1.58 14.13 -9.24
C LYS A 184 2.24 13.66 -7.93
N GLY A 185 1.51 13.71 -6.81
CA GLY A 185 1.95 13.33 -5.47
C GLY A 185 1.36 14.23 -4.39
N GLY A 186 1.12 13.70 -3.18
CA GLY A 186 0.48 14.41 -2.07
C GLY A 186 1.24 15.66 -1.62
N ALA A 187 2.57 15.65 -1.69
CA ALA A 187 3.38 16.84 -1.33
C ALA A 187 3.10 18.08 -2.21
N LEU A 188 2.67 17.89 -3.45
CA LEU A 188 2.28 19.00 -4.32
C LEU A 188 0.89 19.52 -3.95
N ALA A 189 -0.05 18.63 -3.66
CA ALA A 189 -1.38 18.96 -3.19
C ALA A 189 -1.30 19.69 -1.83
N MET A 190 -0.53 19.17 -0.88
CA MET A 190 -0.26 19.80 0.41
C MET A 190 0.21 21.26 0.29
N ARG A 191 1.16 21.52 -0.62
CA ARG A 191 1.63 22.89 -0.87
C ARG A 191 0.52 23.81 -1.36
N ASP A 192 -0.33 23.31 -2.26
CA ASP A 192 -1.44 24.10 -2.81
C ASP A 192 -2.54 24.30 -1.78
N MET A 193 -2.74 23.33 -0.87
CA MET A 193 -3.66 23.48 0.27
C MET A 193 -3.16 24.54 1.24
N MET A 194 -1.90 24.52 1.63
CA MET A 194 -1.29 25.56 2.50
C MET A 194 -1.31 26.95 1.85
N ALA A 195 -1.29 27.01 0.51
CA ALA A 195 -1.40 28.26 -0.26
C ALA A 195 -2.88 28.69 -0.50
N GLY A 196 -3.87 27.99 0.04
CA GLY A 196 -5.29 28.30 -0.10
C GLY A 196 -5.90 28.03 -1.46
N ARG A 197 -5.22 27.26 -2.34
CA ARG A 197 -5.71 26.91 -3.68
C ARG A 197 -6.70 25.74 -3.68
N ILE A 198 -6.59 24.85 -2.72
CA ILE A 198 -7.54 23.78 -2.43
C ILE A 198 -7.88 23.81 -0.94
N ASP A 199 -9.03 23.23 -0.55
CA ASP A 199 -9.58 23.41 0.79
C ASP A 199 -9.19 22.31 1.77
N PHE A 200 -9.05 21.06 1.30
CA PHE A 200 -8.76 19.92 2.16
C PHE A 200 -8.13 18.75 1.39
N GLU A 201 -7.60 17.80 2.14
CA GLU A 201 -7.09 16.51 1.68
C GLU A 201 -7.46 15.40 2.67
N CYS A 202 -7.55 14.17 2.15
CA CYS A 202 -7.56 12.95 2.94
C CYS A 202 -6.22 12.25 2.71
N GLU A 203 -5.21 12.61 3.50
CA GLU A 203 -3.83 12.18 3.20
C GLU A 203 -3.34 11.15 4.22
N ILE A 204 -2.32 10.39 3.84
CA ILE A 204 -1.72 9.37 4.70
C ILE A 204 -1.00 10.07 5.85
N ILE A 205 -1.23 9.62 7.08
CA ILE A 205 -0.74 10.32 8.28
C ILE A 205 0.79 10.46 8.32
N SER A 206 1.52 9.50 7.76
CA SER A 206 2.99 9.53 7.72
C SER A 206 3.57 10.74 6.96
N THR A 207 2.82 11.30 6.03
CA THR A 207 3.25 12.48 5.25
C THR A 207 2.69 13.79 5.77
N THR A 208 1.70 13.74 6.66
CA THR A 208 1.03 14.92 7.20
C THR A 208 1.43 15.26 8.63
N LYS A 209 1.98 14.29 9.38
CA LYS A 209 2.32 14.45 10.80
C LYS A 209 3.15 15.69 11.09
N SER A 210 4.20 15.95 10.32
CA SER A 210 5.04 17.12 10.51
C SER A 210 4.31 18.45 10.29
N HIS A 211 3.34 18.48 9.37
CA HIS A 211 2.51 19.66 9.11
C HIS A 211 1.46 19.88 10.19
N ILE A 212 0.91 18.78 10.74
CA ILE A 212 -0.01 18.82 11.89
C ILE A 212 0.73 19.38 13.12
N ASP A 213 1.91 18.84 13.43
CA ASP A 213 2.75 19.27 14.56
C ASP A 213 3.19 20.73 14.44
N ALA A 214 3.47 21.19 13.23
CA ALA A 214 3.84 22.57 12.95
C ALA A 214 2.63 23.53 12.93
N GLY A 215 1.39 23.02 13.03
CA GLY A 215 0.18 23.83 12.97
C GLY A 215 -0.04 24.50 11.61
N THR A 216 0.56 24.01 10.53
CA THR A 216 0.40 24.57 9.17
C THR A 216 -0.84 24.06 8.44
N VAL A 217 -1.50 23.07 9.01
CA VAL A 217 -2.79 22.52 8.56
C VAL A 217 -3.65 22.15 9.76
N LYS A 218 -4.97 22.10 9.60
CA LYS A 218 -5.92 21.61 10.59
C LYS A 218 -6.17 20.14 10.40
N ALA A 219 -5.86 19.30 11.40
CA ALA A 219 -6.28 17.91 11.43
C ALA A 219 -7.67 17.80 12.05
N LEU A 220 -8.64 17.21 11.33
CA LEU A 220 -10.04 17.20 11.70
C LEU A 220 -10.57 15.83 12.13
N ALA A 221 -10.07 14.75 11.53
CA ALA A 221 -10.43 13.38 11.89
C ALA A 221 -9.48 12.35 11.32
N ILE A 222 -9.28 11.25 12.04
CA ILE A 222 -8.69 10.01 11.51
C ILE A 222 -9.79 9.21 10.80
N LEU A 223 -9.51 8.75 9.57
CA LEU A 223 -10.47 7.98 8.78
C LEU A 223 -10.31 6.46 8.95
N SER A 224 -9.76 5.99 10.05
CA SER A 224 -9.70 4.57 10.41
C SER A 224 -10.64 4.25 11.58
N LYS A 225 -10.83 2.95 11.86
CA LYS A 225 -11.70 2.50 12.97
C LYS A 225 -11.20 2.95 14.33
N THR A 226 -9.89 3.03 14.49
CA THR A 226 -9.21 3.40 15.74
C THR A 226 -8.35 4.63 15.51
N ARG A 227 -8.08 5.38 16.59
CA ARG A 227 -7.17 6.52 16.54
C ARG A 227 -5.76 6.10 16.16
N SER A 228 -5.01 7.02 15.59
CA SER A 228 -3.60 6.80 15.28
C SER A 228 -2.74 6.91 16.53
N PRO A 229 -1.78 5.99 16.75
CA PRO A 229 -0.84 6.11 17.87
C PRO A 229 0.00 7.40 17.85
N VAL A 230 0.27 7.92 16.66
CA VAL A 230 1.05 9.17 16.50
C VAL A 230 0.20 10.43 16.65
N GLU A 231 -1.14 10.30 16.67
CA GLU A 231 -2.11 11.36 16.93
C GLU A 231 -3.21 10.87 17.88
N PRO A 232 -2.88 10.48 19.12
CA PRO A 232 -3.83 9.83 20.02
C PRO A 232 -4.97 10.77 20.46
N ASN A 233 -4.78 12.08 20.35
CA ASN A 233 -5.79 13.07 20.73
C ASN A 233 -6.75 13.40 19.57
N LEU A 234 -6.41 13.05 18.32
CA LEU A 234 -7.28 13.31 17.18
C LEU A 234 -8.34 12.19 17.08
N PRO A 235 -9.63 12.52 17.23
CA PRO A 235 -10.70 11.52 17.19
C PRO A 235 -10.88 10.98 15.77
N THR A 236 -11.41 9.76 15.67
CA THR A 236 -11.80 9.18 14.37
C THR A 236 -13.09 9.84 13.85
N ALA A 237 -13.32 9.72 12.54
CA ALA A 237 -14.58 10.16 11.95
C ALA A 237 -15.77 9.39 12.57
N LEU A 238 -15.58 8.10 12.83
CA LEU A 238 -16.58 7.25 13.46
C LEU A 238 -16.94 7.73 14.89
N GLU A 239 -15.94 8.07 15.71
CA GLU A 239 -16.15 8.65 17.06
C GLU A 239 -16.91 9.98 17.00
N GLN A 240 -16.77 10.73 15.90
CA GLN A 240 -17.46 11.99 15.66
C GLN A 240 -18.83 11.81 14.94
N GLY A 241 -19.30 10.56 14.78
CA GLY A 241 -20.63 10.24 14.23
C GLY A 241 -20.70 10.17 12.70
N LEU A 242 -19.55 10.14 11.99
CA LEU A 242 -19.50 9.97 10.55
C LEU A 242 -18.83 8.65 10.18
N ASP A 243 -19.55 7.73 9.56
CA ASP A 243 -18.95 6.48 9.06
C ASP A 243 -18.22 6.70 7.73
N ALA A 244 -17.01 7.26 7.84
CA ALA A 244 -16.09 7.46 6.74
C ALA A 244 -14.78 6.73 7.06
N GLN A 245 -14.63 5.50 6.59
CA GLN A 245 -13.49 4.64 6.90
C GLN A 245 -12.60 4.44 5.68
N ALA A 246 -11.43 5.07 5.69
CA ALA A 246 -10.40 4.94 4.69
C ALA A 246 -9.03 4.73 5.35
N TYR A 247 -8.28 3.76 4.86
CA TYR A 247 -6.90 3.49 5.25
C TYR A 247 -6.16 2.91 4.04
N THR A 248 -4.85 3.03 4.04
CA THR A 248 -4.02 2.30 3.10
C THR A 248 -3.36 1.12 3.81
N TRP A 249 -2.97 0.12 3.04
CA TRP A 249 -2.18 -0.99 3.53
C TRP A 249 -1.00 -1.26 2.61
N ASN A 250 0.04 -1.88 3.15
CA ASN A 250 1.23 -2.27 2.44
C ASN A 250 1.45 -3.77 2.58
N ALA A 251 1.70 -4.43 1.46
CA ALA A 251 1.92 -5.87 1.42
C ALA A 251 2.98 -6.22 0.37
N VAL A 252 3.69 -7.32 0.57
CA VAL A 252 4.69 -7.82 -0.38
C VAL A 252 4.05 -8.83 -1.33
N PHE A 253 4.35 -8.66 -2.62
CA PHE A 253 3.90 -9.54 -3.69
C PHE A 253 5.05 -9.92 -4.60
N LEU A 254 5.04 -11.17 -5.04
CA LEU A 254 5.89 -11.73 -6.09
C LEU A 254 5.11 -11.85 -7.41
N PRO A 255 5.78 -12.00 -8.55
CA PRO A 255 5.14 -12.41 -9.80
C PRO A 255 4.40 -13.74 -9.62
N LYS A 256 3.35 -13.94 -10.40
CA LYS A 256 2.60 -15.20 -10.42
C LYS A 256 3.50 -16.41 -10.63
N GLY A 257 3.27 -17.47 -9.86
CA GLY A 257 3.95 -18.76 -10.02
C GLY A 257 5.31 -18.81 -9.34
N ALA A 258 5.60 -17.90 -8.40
CA ALA A 258 6.77 -18.04 -7.54
C ALA A 258 6.69 -19.36 -6.77
N PRO A 259 7.82 -20.11 -6.65
CA PRO A 259 7.87 -21.38 -5.91
C PRO A 259 7.50 -21.18 -4.43
N ASP A 260 6.74 -22.13 -3.86
CA ASP A 260 6.28 -22.06 -2.47
C ASP A 260 7.45 -21.88 -1.48
N ALA A 261 8.56 -22.57 -1.70
CA ALA A 261 9.75 -22.43 -0.84
C ALA A 261 10.34 -20.99 -0.83
N ILE A 262 10.23 -20.25 -1.93
CA ILE A 262 10.62 -18.84 -2.01
C ILE A 262 9.62 -17.96 -1.26
N VAL A 263 8.33 -18.22 -1.43
CA VAL A 263 7.25 -17.51 -0.73
C VAL A 263 7.40 -17.67 0.79
N GLU A 264 7.56 -18.91 1.26
CA GLU A 264 7.77 -19.23 2.67
C GLU A 264 9.03 -18.57 3.26
N LYS A 265 10.13 -18.61 2.51
CA LYS A 265 11.40 -17.98 2.93
C LYS A 265 11.25 -16.46 3.08
N LEU A 266 10.65 -15.80 2.08
CA LEU A 266 10.40 -14.36 2.14
C LEU A 266 9.37 -13.98 3.21
N ASN A 267 8.29 -14.75 3.36
CA ASN A 267 7.29 -14.52 4.40
C ASN A 267 7.93 -14.63 5.79
N SER A 268 8.67 -15.71 6.07
CA SER A 268 9.35 -15.90 7.36
C SER A 268 10.33 -14.77 7.68
N ALA A 269 11.11 -14.34 6.66
CA ALA A 269 12.03 -13.22 6.82
C ALA A 269 11.29 -11.90 7.10
N LEU A 270 10.16 -11.63 6.42
CA LEU A 270 9.34 -10.44 6.65
C LEU A 270 8.70 -10.45 8.05
N VAL A 271 8.23 -11.61 8.53
CA VAL A 271 7.73 -11.76 9.91
C VAL A 271 8.83 -11.42 10.92
N GLU A 272 10.06 -11.89 10.71
CA GLU A 272 11.22 -11.56 11.56
C GLU A 272 11.53 -10.05 11.51
N VAL A 273 11.54 -9.47 10.31
CA VAL A 273 11.71 -8.02 10.11
C VAL A 273 10.70 -7.22 10.92
N MET A 274 9.41 -7.60 10.85
CA MET A 274 8.32 -6.91 11.56
C MET A 274 8.35 -7.11 13.09
N LYS A 275 9.05 -8.12 13.59
CA LYS A 275 9.29 -8.32 15.03
C LYS A 275 10.46 -7.50 15.56
N THR A 276 11.33 -6.96 14.70
CA THR A 276 12.52 -6.19 15.11
C THR A 276 12.11 -4.87 15.77
N PRO A 277 12.50 -4.59 17.04
CA PRO A 277 12.06 -3.40 17.74
C PRO A 277 12.36 -2.08 17.02
N ALA A 278 13.56 -1.92 16.46
CA ALA A 278 13.95 -0.71 15.73
C ALA A 278 13.12 -0.50 14.42
N VAL A 279 12.69 -1.59 13.76
CA VAL A 279 11.80 -1.51 12.60
C VAL A 279 10.41 -1.06 13.05
N ARG A 280 9.89 -1.68 14.10
CA ARG A 280 8.58 -1.32 14.67
C ARG A 280 8.53 0.14 15.06
N GLU A 281 9.47 0.58 15.90
CA GLU A 281 9.57 1.96 16.37
C GLU A 281 9.56 2.94 15.18
N ARG A 282 10.35 2.65 14.15
CA ARG A 282 10.44 3.53 12.98
C ARG A 282 9.16 3.56 12.16
N LEU A 283 8.52 2.40 11.93
CA LEU A 283 7.27 2.31 11.16
C LEU A 283 6.08 2.90 11.95
N GLU A 284 6.01 2.60 13.25
CA GLU A 284 4.99 3.16 14.14
C GLU A 284 5.16 4.68 14.27
N GLY A 285 6.39 5.18 14.26
CA GLY A 285 6.70 6.62 14.18
C GLY A 285 6.19 7.31 12.91
N PHE A 286 6.00 6.56 11.83
CA PHE A 286 5.31 7.03 10.62
C PHE A 286 3.78 6.86 10.70
N GLY A 287 3.26 6.40 11.82
CA GLY A 287 1.83 6.13 12.01
C GLY A 287 1.36 4.80 11.40
N ALA A 288 2.28 3.93 10.96
CA ALA A 288 1.92 2.62 10.50
C ALA A 288 1.50 1.72 11.67
N GLN A 289 0.44 0.96 11.48
CA GLN A 289 -0.02 -0.07 12.41
C GLN A 289 0.44 -1.43 11.85
N ILE A 290 1.46 -2.01 12.46
CA ILE A 290 2.00 -3.30 12.03
C ILE A 290 0.94 -4.37 12.31
N VAL A 291 0.64 -5.19 11.30
CA VAL A 291 -0.39 -6.22 11.44
C VAL A 291 0.05 -7.34 12.40
N ALA A 292 -0.92 -8.00 13.02
CA ALA A 292 -0.67 -9.18 13.83
C ALA A 292 -0.13 -10.33 12.94
N GLU A 293 0.65 -11.23 13.53
CA GLU A 293 1.39 -12.26 12.79
C GLU A 293 0.48 -13.21 11.99
N ASP A 294 -0.70 -13.54 12.52
CA ASP A 294 -1.71 -14.35 11.83
C ASP A 294 -2.25 -13.69 10.55
N ARG A 295 -2.17 -12.37 10.46
CA ARG A 295 -2.55 -11.59 9.27
C ARG A 295 -1.42 -11.45 8.24
N SER A 296 -0.20 -11.82 8.59
CA SER A 296 0.95 -11.74 7.67
C SER A 296 1.15 -13.00 6.81
N ALA A 297 0.35 -14.04 7.00
CA ALA A 297 0.42 -15.26 6.21
C ALA A 297 0.01 -15.02 4.74
N PRO A 298 0.64 -15.71 3.77
CA PRO A 298 0.30 -15.60 2.34
C PRO A 298 -1.17 -15.88 2.05
N GLU A 299 -1.76 -16.89 2.69
CA GLU A 299 -3.16 -17.29 2.52
C GLU A 299 -4.12 -16.22 3.08
N TYR A 300 -3.74 -15.56 4.18
CA TYR A 300 -4.50 -14.42 4.69
C TYR A 300 -4.49 -13.28 3.67
N LEU A 301 -3.30 -12.91 3.16
CA LEU A 301 -3.16 -11.83 2.18
C LEU A 301 -3.95 -12.13 0.90
N ALA A 302 -3.94 -13.38 0.42
CA ALA A 302 -4.71 -13.80 -0.75
C ALA A 302 -6.23 -13.58 -0.57
N LYS A 303 -6.77 -13.90 0.61
CA LYS A 303 -8.17 -13.67 0.96
C LYS A 303 -8.47 -12.18 1.17
N PHE A 304 -7.54 -11.49 1.83
CA PHE A 304 -7.64 -10.06 2.14
C PHE A 304 -7.72 -9.22 0.86
N VAL A 305 -6.86 -9.45 -0.14
CA VAL A 305 -6.90 -8.76 -1.43
C VAL A 305 -8.26 -8.92 -2.11
N LYS A 306 -8.81 -10.13 -2.14
CA LYS A 306 -10.13 -10.39 -2.73
C LYS A 306 -11.24 -9.62 -1.99
N SER A 307 -11.19 -9.60 -0.66
CA SER A 307 -12.17 -8.86 0.15
C SER A 307 -12.05 -7.34 -0.03
N GLU A 308 -10.83 -6.83 -0.14
CA GLU A 308 -10.58 -5.41 -0.40
C GLU A 308 -11.04 -5.01 -1.82
N ILE A 309 -10.80 -5.82 -2.85
CA ILE A 309 -11.35 -5.57 -4.19
C ILE A 309 -12.88 -5.47 -4.13
N ALA A 310 -13.56 -6.42 -3.49
CA ALA A 310 -15.01 -6.40 -3.35
C ALA A 310 -15.52 -5.19 -2.56
N LYS A 311 -14.82 -4.82 -1.48
CA LYS A 311 -15.15 -3.65 -0.65
C LYS A 311 -15.13 -2.34 -1.45
N TRP A 312 -14.14 -2.16 -2.33
CA TRP A 312 -13.95 -0.93 -3.08
C TRP A 312 -14.84 -0.81 -4.32
N GLU A 313 -15.52 -1.86 -4.74
CA GLU A 313 -16.39 -1.85 -5.93
C GLU A 313 -17.51 -0.78 -5.83
N ALA A 314 -18.32 -0.84 -4.79
CA ALA A 314 -19.46 0.05 -4.62
C ALA A 314 -19.05 1.52 -4.41
N PRO A 315 -18.08 1.85 -3.53
CA PRO A 315 -17.61 3.23 -3.37
C PRO A 315 -17.06 3.85 -4.67
N ILE A 316 -16.26 3.09 -5.44
CA ILE A 316 -15.67 3.61 -6.68
C ILE A 316 -16.75 3.80 -7.75
N LYS A 317 -17.67 2.85 -7.93
CA LYS A 317 -18.80 3.00 -8.86
C LYS A 317 -19.71 4.18 -8.49
N ALA A 318 -20.00 4.35 -7.22
CA ALA A 318 -20.83 5.46 -6.74
C ALA A 318 -20.17 6.83 -6.93
N SER A 319 -18.84 6.90 -6.87
CA SER A 319 -18.12 8.17 -7.10
C SER A 319 -18.17 8.65 -8.57
N GLY A 320 -18.54 7.78 -9.51
CA GLY A 320 -18.47 8.07 -10.94
C GLY A 320 -17.07 8.28 -11.51
N VAL A 321 -16.04 8.08 -10.68
CA VAL A 321 -14.63 8.24 -11.09
C VAL A 321 -14.17 7.01 -11.85
N MET A 322 -13.78 7.21 -13.11
CA MET A 322 -13.18 6.18 -13.95
C MET A 322 -12.00 6.78 -14.71
N VAL A 323 -10.84 6.15 -14.61
CA VAL A 323 -9.65 6.50 -15.39
C VAL A 323 -9.66 5.72 -16.70
N LYS A 324 -9.58 6.45 -17.83
CA LYS A 324 -9.58 5.87 -19.18
C LYS A 324 -8.18 5.44 -19.61
#